data_ad57068c7e6e27f01d4c5d6c5d1182d1
#
_entry.id   ad57068c7e6e27f01d4c5d6c5d1182d1
#
_cell.length_a   1.000
_cell.length_b   1.000
_cell.length_c   1.000
_cell.angle_alpha   90.00
_cell.angle_beta   90.00
_cell.angle_gamma   90.00
#
_symmetry.space_group_name_H-M   'P 1'
#
loop_
_entity.id
_entity.type
_entity.pdbx_description
1 polymer ?
#
loop_
_entity_poly.entity_id
_entity_poly.type
_entity_poly.pdbx_seq_one_letter_code
_entity_poly.pdbx_strand_id
1 'polypeptide(L)'
;SLMILISAVIAGRSLNKTVSGEFNGIATENALIVQSVIDTASNTATTIQNYMLDRYDEYSKNGYSGEVAKSEVYDVDLQEMNKRIEEFLISMAASTVTNNEAIDGVGVFFEPNAFDPAVKDYTVYVSVDDAKNGTVQSYGSYDSYGSQDYYKKAAETKQDCFTDPYEDQ
;
A
#
# COMPACT_ATOMS: atom_id res chain seq x y z
N SER A 1 -15.38 -0.66 -14.14
CA SER A 1 -14.45 -1.71 -13.71
C SER A 1 -13.52 -1.08 -12.66
N LEU A 2 -13.73 -1.43 -11.39
CA LEU A 2 -12.90 -0.94 -10.30
C LEU A 2 -11.57 -1.69 -10.35
N MET A 3 -10.49 -0.95 -10.55
CA MET A 3 -9.14 -1.50 -10.51
C MET A 3 -8.44 -0.93 -9.27
N ILE A 4 -8.15 -1.83 -8.33
CA ILE A 4 -7.40 -1.47 -7.12
C ILE A 4 -5.96 -1.89 -7.36
N LEU A 5 -5.06 -0.94 -7.29
CA LEU A 5 -3.63 -1.17 -7.38
C LEU A 5 -3.02 -0.99 -6.01
N ILE A 6 -2.41 -2.04 -5.49
CA ILE A 6 -1.65 -1.97 -4.26
C ILE A 6 -0.19 -2.18 -4.62
N SER A 7 0.62 -1.17 -4.33
CA SER A 7 2.07 -1.25 -4.46
C SER A 7 2.69 -1.23 -3.07
N ALA A 8 3.38 -2.30 -2.69
CA ALA A 8 4.24 -2.29 -1.51
C ALA A 8 5.64 -1.87 -1.94
N VAL A 9 6.09 -0.74 -1.44
CA VAL A 9 7.47 -0.27 -1.65
C VAL A 9 8.34 -0.95 -0.62
N ILE A 10 9.19 -1.86 -1.07
CA ILE A 10 10.18 -2.53 -0.24
C ILE A 10 11.50 -1.80 -0.45
N ALA A 11 11.85 -0.90 0.46
CA ALA A 11 13.17 -0.30 0.51
C ALA A 11 14.13 -1.31 1.15
N GLY A 12 14.89 -2.03 0.31
CA GLY A 12 15.92 -2.95 0.81
C GLY A 12 17.09 -2.20 1.40
N ARG A 13 17.37 -2.38 2.70
CA ARG A 13 18.65 -1.96 3.27
C ARG A 13 19.78 -2.67 2.56
N SER A 14 20.70 -1.89 1.97
CA SER A 14 21.92 -2.38 1.36
C SER A 14 22.72 -3.21 2.36
N LEU A 15 22.69 -4.52 2.22
CA LEU A 15 23.54 -5.47 2.94
C LEU A 15 24.93 -5.49 2.27
N ASN A 16 25.76 -4.52 2.63
CA ASN A 16 27.18 -4.55 2.34
C ASN A 16 27.91 -5.16 3.54
N LYS A 17 28.24 -6.46 3.50
CA LYS A 17 29.43 -6.98 4.18
C LYS A 17 29.85 -8.35 3.67
N THR A 18 31.07 -8.37 3.21
CA THR A 18 31.97 -9.46 2.82
C THR A 18 32.23 -10.44 3.96
N VAL A 19 32.13 -11.76 3.72
CA VAL A 19 33.13 -12.78 4.06
C VAL A 19 32.76 -14.14 3.43
N SER A 20 33.70 -14.77 2.75
CA SER A 20 33.56 -16.01 1.99
C SER A 20 33.72 -17.27 2.86
N GLY A 21 32.74 -17.68 3.55
CA GLY A 21 32.66 -18.92 4.33
C GLY A 21 31.29 -19.16 4.94
N GLU A 22 30.58 -18.09 5.18
CA GLU A 22 29.22 -18.10 5.73
C GLU A 22 28.14 -17.86 4.64
N PHE A 23 28.54 -17.80 3.38
CA PHE A 23 27.70 -17.36 2.27
C PHE A 23 26.45 -18.19 2.05
N ASN A 24 26.51 -19.49 2.25
CA ASN A 24 25.32 -20.34 2.01
C ASN A 24 24.25 -20.18 3.12
N GLY A 25 24.66 -19.99 4.35
CA GLY A 25 23.74 -19.74 5.48
C GLY A 25 23.07 -18.36 5.35
N ILE A 26 23.88 -17.34 5.08
CA ILE A 26 23.43 -15.96 4.91
C ILE A 26 22.56 -15.83 3.65
N ALA A 27 22.89 -16.50 2.56
CA ALA A 27 22.07 -16.48 1.34
C ALA A 27 20.69 -17.13 1.58
N THR A 28 20.63 -18.22 2.35
CA THR A 28 19.39 -18.89 2.70
C THR A 28 18.53 -18.02 3.63
N GLU A 29 19.14 -17.41 4.64
CA GLU A 29 18.46 -16.53 5.58
C GLU A 29 17.91 -15.28 4.86
N ASN A 30 18.70 -14.64 4.00
CA ASN A 30 18.26 -13.52 3.19
C ASN A 30 17.13 -13.90 2.22
N ALA A 31 17.19 -15.09 1.61
CA ALA A 31 16.13 -15.58 0.76
C ALA A 31 14.81 -15.80 1.53
N LEU A 32 14.88 -16.28 2.77
CA LEU A 32 13.71 -16.44 3.63
C LEU A 32 13.12 -15.08 4.05
N ILE A 33 13.95 -14.09 4.34
CA ILE A 33 13.50 -12.72 4.65
C ILE A 33 12.78 -12.13 3.43
N VAL A 34 13.39 -12.21 2.24
CA VAL A 34 12.78 -11.71 1.00
C VAL A 34 11.45 -12.43 0.73
N GLN A 35 11.39 -13.75 0.88
CA GLN A 35 10.13 -14.50 0.70
C GLN A 35 9.07 -14.06 1.72
N SER A 36 9.43 -13.87 2.98
CA SER A 36 8.52 -13.38 4.02
C SER A 36 7.96 -12.00 3.70
N VAL A 37 8.79 -11.10 3.16
CA VAL A 37 8.35 -9.76 2.73
C VAL A 37 7.37 -9.86 1.56
N ILE A 38 7.68 -10.70 0.57
CA ILE A 38 6.81 -10.96 -0.59
C ILE A 38 5.45 -11.49 -0.13
N ASP A 39 5.45 -12.50 0.72
CA ASP A 39 4.22 -13.13 1.23
C ASP A 39 3.40 -12.12 2.04
N THR A 40 4.06 -11.30 2.87
CA THR A 40 3.39 -10.25 3.65
C THR A 40 2.76 -9.21 2.74
N ALA A 41 3.47 -8.73 1.73
CA ALA A 41 2.96 -7.74 0.78
C ALA A 41 1.75 -8.29 0.01
N SER A 42 1.83 -9.50 -0.52
CA SER A 42 0.74 -10.15 -1.26
C SER A 42 -0.49 -10.40 -0.38
N ASN A 43 -0.28 -10.86 0.86
CA ASN A 43 -1.38 -11.06 1.82
C ASN A 43 -2.05 -9.74 2.22
N THR A 44 -1.26 -8.69 2.44
CA THR A 44 -1.80 -7.35 2.74
C THR A 44 -2.63 -6.84 1.57
N ALA A 45 -2.11 -6.94 0.35
CA ALA A 45 -2.81 -6.56 -0.88
C ALA A 45 -4.14 -7.28 -1.03
N THR A 46 -4.12 -8.61 -0.88
CA THR A 46 -5.33 -9.45 -0.98
C THR A 46 -6.35 -9.09 0.11
N THR A 47 -5.89 -8.83 1.33
CA THR A 47 -6.77 -8.47 2.45
C THR A 47 -7.47 -7.13 2.19
N ILE A 48 -6.73 -6.12 1.72
CA ILE A 48 -7.28 -4.82 1.35
C ILE A 48 -8.29 -4.97 0.21
N GLN A 49 -7.94 -5.71 -0.84
CA GLN A 49 -8.83 -5.94 -1.97
C GLN A 49 -10.15 -6.59 -1.55
N ASN A 50 -10.09 -7.67 -0.75
CA ASN A 50 -11.28 -8.36 -0.27
C ASN A 50 -12.16 -7.44 0.59
N TYR A 51 -11.56 -6.69 1.52
CA TYR A 51 -12.30 -5.75 2.33
C TYR A 51 -13.03 -4.71 1.48
N MET A 52 -12.36 -4.13 0.49
CA MET A 52 -12.97 -3.15 -0.40
C MET A 52 -14.11 -3.74 -1.22
N LEU A 53 -13.93 -4.93 -1.78
CA LEU A 53 -14.99 -5.63 -2.52
C LEU A 53 -16.21 -5.90 -1.65
N ASP A 54 -16.00 -6.36 -0.41
CA ASP A 54 -17.08 -6.60 0.55
C ASP A 54 -17.83 -5.30 0.89
N ARG A 55 -17.12 -4.19 1.08
CA ARG A 55 -17.75 -2.89 1.34
C ARG A 55 -18.55 -2.40 0.15
N TYR A 56 -18.01 -2.47 -1.06
CA TYR A 56 -18.73 -2.08 -2.27
C TYR A 56 -19.99 -2.95 -2.49
N ASP A 57 -19.91 -4.25 -2.26
CA ASP A 57 -21.05 -5.17 -2.37
C ASP A 57 -22.13 -4.83 -1.31
N GLU A 58 -21.74 -4.60 -0.06
CA GLU A 58 -22.65 -4.20 1.01
C GLU A 58 -23.40 -2.91 0.67
N TYR A 59 -22.67 -1.85 0.26
CA TYR A 59 -23.28 -0.57 -0.07
C TYR A 59 -24.09 -0.62 -1.37
N SER A 60 -23.72 -1.44 -2.32
CA SER A 60 -24.52 -1.65 -3.54
C SER A 60 -25.89 -2.26 -3.24
N LYS A 61 -25.98 -3.09 -2.20
CA LYS A 61 -27.24 -3.77 -1.78
C LYS A 61 -28.07 -2.90 -0.85
N ASN A 62 -27.45 -2.17 0.05
CA ASN A 62 -28.13 -1.46 1.14
C ASN A 62 -28.28 0.05 0.88
N GLY A 63 -27.61 0.58 -0.14
CA GLY A 63 -27.53 2.01 -0.40
C GLY A 63 -26.55 2.73 0.52
N TYR A 64 -26.40 4.04 0.30
CA TYR A 64 -25.54 4.91 1.10
C TYR A 64 -26.36 5.62 2.17
N SER A 65 -25.80 5.76 3.39
CA SER A 65 -26.44 6.50 4.48
C SER A 65 -26.54 8.00 4.21
N GLY A 66 -25.72 8.53 3.30
CA GLY A 66 -25.58 9.97 3.06
C GLY A 66 -24.75 10.70 4.12
N GLU A 67 -24.25 9.99 5.11
CA GLU A 67 -23.33 10.54 6.11
C GLU A 67 -21.95 10.78 5.49
N VAL A 68 -21.30 11.85 5.93
CA VAL A 68 -19.95 12.21 5.52
C VAL A 68 -19.06 12.39 6.75
N ALA A 69 -17.77 12.11 6.60
CA ALA A 69 -16.79 12.29 7.64
C ALA A 69 -15.46 12.79 7.06
N LYS A 70 -14.70 13.55 7.85
CA LYS A 70 -13.42 14.11 7.44
C LYS A 70 -12.42 12.99 7.09
N SER A 71 -11.73 13.14 5.94
CA SER A 71 -10.57 12.31 5.63
C SER A 71 -9.44 12.56 6.62
N GLU A 72 -8.66 11.53 6.92
CA GLU A 72 -7.43 11.66 7.71
C GLU A 72 -6.22 12.04 6.87
N VAL A 73 -6.32 11.88 5.55
CA VAL A 73 -5.23 12.11 4.59
C VAL A 73 -5.38 13.44 3.86
N TYR A 74 -6.64 13.82 3.56
CA TYR A 74 -6.96 15.00 2.75
C TYR A 74 -7.93 15.93 3.47
N ASP A 75 -7.88 17.22 3.15
CA ASP A 75 -8.83 18.22 3.71
C ASP A 75 -10.17 18.19 2.96
N VAL A 76 -10.81 17.01 2.92
CA VAL A 76 -12.12 16.79 2.28
C VAL A 76 -13.03 15.95 3.17
N ASP A 77 -14.33 16.02 2.91
CA ASP A 77 -15.30 15.12 3.52
C ASP A 77 -15.53 13.93 2.58
N LEU A 78 -15.32 12.72 3.10
CA LEU A 78 -15.59 11.47 2.42
C LEU A 78 -16.97 10.94 2.78
N GLN A 79 -17.60 10.22 1.85
CA GLN A 79 -18.78 9.44 2.17
C GLN A 79 -18.43 8.32 3.17
N GLU A 80 -19.40 7.91 3.99
CA GLU A 80 -19.20 6.93 5.05
C GLU A 80 -18.44 5.69 4.59
N MET A 81 -18.80 5.13 3.43
CA MET A 81 -18.12 3.98 2.86
C MET A 81 -16.64 4.25 2.60
N ASN A 82 -16.33 5.36 1.92
CA ASN A 82 -14.95 5.72 1.60
C ASN A 82 -14.15 6.02 2.87
N LYS A 83 -14.78 6.63 3.88
CA LYS A 83 -14.15 6.86 5.18
C LYS A 83 -13.79 5.55 5.88
N ARG A 84 -14.68 4.57 5.91
CA ARG A 84 -14.41 3.25 6.49
C ARG A 84 -13.31 2.50 5.74
N ILE A 85 -13.28 2.63 4.40
CA ILE A 85 -12.20 2.07 3.60
C ILE A 85 -10.88 2.77 3.92
N GLU A 86 -10.84 4.10 3.99
CA GLU A 86 -9.64 4.88 4.37
C GLU A 86 -9.08 4.40 5.72
N GLU A 87 -9.91 4.33 6.75
CA GLU A 87 -9.50 3.87 8.09
C GLU A 87 -8.91 2.46 8.05
N PHE A 88 -9.49 1.58 7.26
CA PHE A 88 -8.98 0.23 7.08
C PHE A 88 -7.63 0.23 6.35
N LEU A 89 -7.47 1.02 5.28
CA LEU A 89 -6.20 1.14 4.54
C LEU A 89 -5.08 1.61 5.46
N ILE A 90 -5.33 2.67 6.25
CA ILE A 90 -4.36 3.22 7.22
C ILE A 90 -3.98 2.16 8.25
N SER A 91 -4.97 1.49 8.82
CA SER A 91 -4.75 0.45 9.84
C SER A 91 -3.93 -0.73 9.30
N MET A 92 -4.26 -1.20 8.10
CA MET A 92 -3.53 -2.31 7.46
C MET A 92 -2.10 -1.90 7.10
N ALA A 93 -1.89 -0.70 6.55
CA ALA A 93 -0.56 -0.20 6.23
C ALA A 93 0.29 -0.07 7.50
N ALA A 94 -0.23 0.56 8.55
CA ALA A 94 0.46 0.70 9.84
C ALA A 94 0.79 -0.65 10.48
N SER A 95 -0.15 -1.60 10.46
CA SER A 95 0.08 -2.95 10.97
C SER A 95 1.18 -3.68 10.21
N THR A 96 1.19 -3.55 8.88
CA THR A 96 2.17 -4.23 8.02
C THR A 96 3.59 -3.74 8.30
N VAL A 97 3.82 -2.42 8.37
CA VAL A 97 5.15 -1.86 8.67
C VAL A 97 5.59 -2.10 10.12
N THR A 98 4.63 -2.18 11.06
CA THR A 98 4.95 -2.43 12.48
C THR A 98 5.34 -3.88 12.73
N ASN A 99 4.73 -4.83 12.03
CA ASN A 99 4.93 -6.26 12.25
C ASN A 99 5.98 -6.90 11.33
N ASN A 100 6.61 -6.12 10.46
CA ASN A 100 7.67 -6.62 9.58
C ASN A 100 8.80 -5.59 9.44
N GLU A 101 9.91 -5.86 10.14
CA GLU A 101 11.09 -4.96 10.18
C GLU A 101 11.78 -4.76 8.81
N ALA A 102 11.49 -5.59 7.83
CA ALA A 102 12.05 -5.48 6.48
C ALA A 102 11.18 -4.63 5.54
N ILE A 103 10.01 -4.15 6.00
CA ILE A 103 9.12 -3.27 5.25
C ILE A 103 9.21 -1.86 5.83
N ASP A 104 9.74 -0.91 5.06
CA ASP A 104 9.93 0.48 5.49
C ASP A 104 8.68 1.35 5.30
N GLY A 105 7.78 0.96 4.39
CA GLY A 105 6.54 1.67 4.15
C GLY A 105 5.55 0.88 3.30
N VAL A 106 4.28 1.24 3.40
CA VAL A 106 3.18 0.69 2.59
C VAL A 106 2.41 1.85 1.97
N GLY A 107 2.29 1.82 0.65
CA GLY A 107 1.51 2.76 -0.13
C GLY A 107 0.32 2.08 -0.83
N VAL A 108 -0.82 2.75 -0.82
CA VAL A 108 -2.01 2.36 -1.60
C VAL A 108 -2.33 3.50 -2.56
N PHE A 109 -2.39 3.17 -3.85
CA PHE A 109 -2.55 4.14 -4.92
C PHE A 109 -3.81 3.83 -5.73
N PHE A 110 -4.52 4.87 -6.10
CA PHE A 110 -5.72 4.73 -6.92
C PHE A 110 -5.55 5.44 -8.26
N GLU A 111 -6.27 4.94 -9.28
CA GLU A 111 -6.45 5.68 -10.52
C GLU A 111 -7.14 7.03 -10.25
N PRO A 112 -6.89 8.04 -11.07
CA PRO A 112 -7.52 9.36 -10.89
C PRO A 112 -9.03 9.29 -10.72
N ASN A 113 -9.54 9.91 -9.66
CA ASN A 113 -10.97 9.94 -9.25
C ASN A 113 -11.59 8.55 -8.98
N ALA A 114 -10.78 7.50 -8.78
CA ALA A 114 -11.30 6.14 -8.62
C ALA A 114 -11.74 5.84 -7.18
N PHE A 115 -11.17 6.50 -6.19
CA PHE A 115 -11.52 6.31 -4.78
C PHE A 115 -12.70 7.20 -4.37
N ASP A 116 -12.56 8.48 -4.55
CA ASP A 116 -13.59 9.48 -4.24
C ASP A 116 -13.58 10.58 -5.31
N PRO A 117 -14.75 11.00 -5.83
CA PRO A 117 -14.81 12.06 -6.82
C PRO A 117 -14.24 13.41 -6.36
N ALA A 118 -14.20 13.65 -5.04
CA ALA A 118 -13.67 14.89 -4.46
C ALA A 118 -12.13 14.94 -4.48
N VAL A 119 -11.45 13.79 -4.64
CA VAL A 119 -9.99 13.69 -4.64
C VAL A 119 -9.51 13.02 -5.92
N LYS A 120 -8.90 13.82 -6.81
CA LYS A 120 -8.38 13.30 -8.07
C LYS A 120 -7.30 12.23 -7.85
N ASP A 121 -6.32 12.53 -7.04
CA ASP A 121 -5.11 11.71 -6.86
C ASP A 121 -5.09 11.14 -5.42
N TYR A 122 -5.98 10.18 -5.15
CA TYR A 122 -6.09 9.59 -3.82
C TYR A 122 -5.02 8.54 -3.60
N THR A 123 -4.24 8.73 -2.54
CA THR A 123 -3.21 7.79 -2.07
C THR A 123 -3.19 7.74 -0.55
N VAL A 124 -2.80 6.60 0.00
CA VAL A 124 -2.48 6.43 1.43
C VAL A 124 -1.07 5.90 1.53
N TYR A 125 -0.22 6.55 2.33
CA TYR A 125 1.13 6.09 2.60
C TYR A 125 1.40 6.10 4.11
N VAL A 126 1.97 5.02 4.60
CA VAL A 126 2.38 4.88 6.00
C VAL A 126 3.79 4.31 6.04
N SER A 127 4.73 5.10 6.55
CA SER A 127 6.10 4.67 6.86
C SER A 127 6.17 4.06 8.26
N VAL A 128 7.31 3.46 8.61
CA VAL A 128 7.61 3.01 9.98
C VAL A 128 7.48 4.15 10.98
N ASP A 129 7.93 5.36 10.62
CA ASP A 129 7.86 6.52 11.52
C ASP A 129 6.42 7.06 11.62
N ASP A 130 5.66 7.04 10.54
CA ASP A 130 4.23 7.37 10.58
C ASP A 130 3.47 6.42 11.51
N ALA A 131 3.71 5.12 11.40
CA ALA A 131 3.07 4.12 12.25
C ALA A 131 3.38 4.33 13.75
N LYS A 132 4.64 4.69 14.08
CA LYS A 132 5.04 5.01 15.46
C LYS A 132 4.37 6.28 15.99
N ASN A 133 4.16 7.26 15.13
CA ASN A 133 3.61 8.57 15.51
C ASN A 133 2.09 8.64 15.37
N GLY A 134 1.44 7.59 14.81
CA GLY A 134 0.01 7.59 14.50
C GLY A 134 -0.36 8.62 13.42
N THR A 135 0.54 8.82 12.45
CA THR A 135 0.33 9.71 11.31
C THR A 135 0.16 8.91 10.01
N VAL A 136 -0.39 9.56 9.00
CA VAL A 136 -0.54 9.03 7.65
C VAL A 136 -0.28 10.16 6.65
N GLN A 137 0.21 9.81 5.47
CA GLN A 137 0.54 10.79 4.44
C GLN A 137 -0.14 10.43 3.11
N SER A 138 -0.35 11.45 2.27
CA SER A 138 -0.57 11.25 0.84
C SER A 138 0.78 11.07 0.14
N TYR A 139 0.81 10.30 -0.95
CA TYR A 139 2.04 10.03 -1.71
C TYR A 139 1.96 10.64 -3.10
N GLY A 140 2.27 11.94 -3.18
CA GLY A 140 2.37 12.65 -4.44
C GLY A 140 1.08 12.71 -5.26
N SER A 141 1.23 12.93 -6.56
CA SER A 141 0.14 12.97 -7.54
C SER A 141 0.25 11.82 -8.54
N TYR A 142 -0.82 11.54 -9.28
CA TYR A 142 -0.81 10.54 -10.35
C TYR A 142 0.29 10.81 -11.38
N ASP A 143 0.56 12.08 -11.69
CA ASP A 143 1.62 12.46 -12.62
C ASP A 143 3.01 12.04 -12.12
N SER A 144 3.21 11.91 -10.80
CA SER A 144 4.46 11.44 -10.20
C SER A 144 4.55 9.92 -10.11
N TYR A 145 3.52 9.23 -9.58
CA TYR A 145 3.59 7.78 -9.38
C TYR A 145 3.09 6.96 -10.57
N GLY A 146 2.19 7.49 -11.38
CA GLY A 146 1.58 6.75 -12.50
C GLY A 146 2.57 6.33 -13.60
N SER A 147 3.73 7.00 -13.70
CA SER A 147 4.81 6.65 -14.63
C SER A 147 5.87 5.72 -14.03
N GLN A 148 5.84 5.48 -12.72
CA GLN A 148 6.82 4.65 -12.03
C GLN A 148 6.61 3.17 -12.32
N ASP A 149 7.71 2.41 -12.40
CA ASP A 149 7.68 1.00 -12.78
C ASP A 149 6.84 0.14 -11.83
N TYR A 150 6.89 0.42 -10.52
CA TYR A 150 6.09 -0.29 -9.53
C TYR A 150 4.58 -0.11 -9.76
N TYR A 151 4.16 1.06 -10.22
CA TYR A 151 2.75 1.34 -10.52
C TYR A 151 2.36 0.79 -11.89
N LYS A 152 3.10 1.15 -12.95
CA LYS A 152 2.81 0.76 -14.34
C LYS A 152 2.72 -0.76 -14.50
N LYS A 153 3.70 -1.47 -13.96
CA LYS A 153 3.79 -2.92 -14.10
C LYS A 153 2.57 -3.62 -13.49
N ALA A 154 2.16 -3.18 -12.30
CA ALA A 154 0.97 -3.70 -11.64
C ALA A 154 -0.32 -3.29 -12.36
N ALA A 155 -0.43 -2.03 -12.84
CA ALA A 155 -1.57 -1.52 -13.60
C ALA A 155 -1.79 -2.27 -14.92
N GLU A 156 -0.70 -2.55 -15.65
CA GLU A 156 -0.73 -3.22 -16.96
C GLU A 156 -1.01 -4.72 -16.81
N THR A 157 -0.34 -5.39 -15.89
CA THR A 157 -0.43 -6.85 -15.72
C THR A 157 -1.63 -7.28 -14.90
N LYS A 158 -2.10 -6.43 -14.00
CA LYS A 158 -3.12 -6.74 -12.97
C LYS A 158 -2.73 -7.95 -12.11
N GLN A 159 -1.44 -8.10 -11.88
CA GLN A 159 -0.85 -9.18 -11.09
C GLN A 159 0.17 -8.61 -10.11
N ASP A 160 0.46 -9.37 -9.07
CA ASP A 160 1.57 -9.08 -8.18
C ASP A 160 2.86 -8.95 -9.00
N CYS A 161 3.60 -7.91 -8.78
CA CYS A 161 4.85 -7.67 -9.47
C CYS A 161 5.90 -7.11 -8.53
N PHE A 162 7.15 -7.35 -8.86
CA PHE A 162 8.31 -6.83 -8.16
C PHE A 162 9.13 -5.99 -9.13
N THR A 163 9.71 -4.92 -8.61
CA THR A 163 10.65 -4.08 -9.35
C THR A 163 12.05 -4.27 -8.78
N ASP A 164 13.06 -3.92 -9.56
CA ASP A 164 14.41 -3.79 -9.05
C ASP A 164 14.44 -2.70 -7.96
N PRO A 165 15.39 -2.79 -7.00
CA PRO A 165 15.58 -1.76 -6.00
C PRO A 165 15.79 -0.39 -6.67
N TYR A 166 15.10 0.62 -6.17
CA TYR A 166 15.25 2.02 -6.62
C TYR A 166 15.46 2.92 -5.40
N GLU A 167 16.07 4.07 -5.62
CA GLU A 167 16.16 5.10 -4.59
C GLU A 167 14.84 5.89 -4.56
N ASP A 168 14.23 5.95 -3.39
CA ASP A 168 13.05 6.80 -3.14
C ASP A 168 13.52 8.26 -3.13
N GLN A 169 12.88 9.12 -3.91
CA GLN A 169 13.27 10.53 -4.10
C GLN A 169 12.47 11.46 -3.19
#